data_e6c49ee42459196c073c3e772e88aacb
#
_entry.id   e6c49ee42459196c073c3e772e88aacb
#
_cell.length_a   1.000
_cell.length_b   1.000
_cell.length_c   1.000
_cell.angle_alpha   90.00
_cell.angle_beta   90.00
_cell.angle_gamma   90.00
#
_symmetry.space_group_name_H-M   'P 1'
#
loop_
_entity.id
_entity.type
_entity.pdbx_description
1 polymer ?
#
loop_
_entity_poly.entity_id
_entity_poly.type
_entity_poly.pdbx_seq_one_letter_code
_entity_poly.pdbx_strand_id
1 'polypeptide(L)'
;MSEIWRLAARRSNEFDTAAVAYETYRPHYPKEIFDDLMELGALRPRARTIEIGAGTGIGTAGLVALGLQVTAIEPSAAMRELAQEKLGDRARFIEGRFEDLSPTEAVDLIVAFSAWHWVEPTKGLDLAAALLPRGGSLAIAWTEVVSWGEGDFEDRLADVTGSPWPKSVEHMVASLGPVDDDPRFGEFAVRRHRFQRVLDADFFIGLTRTYPGFHTEKRDEQFRQIIDNEFSGSITRVEDAVLYLSRRC
;
A
#
# COMPACT_ATOMS: atom_id res chain seq x y z
N MET A 1 -22.08 -9.65 -0.91
CA MET A 1 -21.05 -8.63 -1.21
C MET A 1 -21.20 -7.50 -0.21
N SER A 2 -20.22 -7.30 0.66
CA SER A 2 -20.26 -6.23 1.68
C SER A 2 -20.26 -4.85 1.00
N GLU A 3 -20.86 -3.87 1.64
CA GLU A 3 -20.98 -2.49 1.16
C GLU A 3 -19.62 -1.82 0.92
N ILE A 4 -18.61 -2.26 1.65
CA ILE A 4 -17.21 -1.81 1.58
C ILE A 4 -16.61 -2.01 0.17
N TRP A 5 -16.85 -3.15 -0.46
CA TRP A 5 -16.32 -3.46 -1.81
C TRP A 5 -16.97 -2.65 -2.94
N ARG A 6 -18.23 -2.25 -2.73
CA ARG A 6 -18.91 -1.34 -3.67
C ARG A 6 -18.39 0.09 -3.56
N LEU A 7 -17.99 0.52 -2.36
CA LEU A 7 -17.35 1.80 -2.13
C LEU A 7 -15.94 1.83 -2.72
N ALA A 8 -15.18 0.75 -2.61
CA ALA A 8 -13.85 0.61 -3.20
C ALA A 8 -13.88 0.82 -4.73
N ALA A 9 -14.84 0.19 -5.43
CA ALA A 9 -14.97 0.33 -6.88
C ALA A 9 -15.31 1.77 -7.35
N ARG A 10 -15.92 2.59 -6.50
CA ARG A 10 -16.28 3.98 -6.81
C ARG A 10 -15.12 4.96 -6.54
N ARG A 11 -14.12 4.56 -5.75
CA ARG A 11 -13.03 5.45 -5.31
C ARG A 11 -11.81 5.46 -6.23
N SER A 12 -11.74 4.59 -7.26
CA SER A 12 -10.64 4.64 -8.23
C SER A 12 -10.47 6.03 -8.86
N ASN A 13 -11.57 6.70 -9.18
CA ASN A 13 -11.56 8.05 -9.75
C ASN A 13 -11.04 9.13 -8.76
N GLU A 14 -11.12 8.90 -7.46
CA GLU A 14 -10.59 9.84 -6.45
C GLU A 14 -9.05 9.83 -6.44
N PHE A 15 -8.44 8.70 -6.79
CA PHE A 15 -7.00 8.58 -6.91
C PHE A 15 -6.43 9.25 -8.17
N ASP A 16 -7.22 9.38 -9.24
CA ASP A 16 -6.78 10.10 -10.45
C ASP A 16 -6.43 11.56 -10.15
N THR A 17 -7.19 12.22 -9.30
CA THR A 17 -6.92 13.62 -8.90
C THR A 17 -5.80 13.76 -7.88
N ALA A 18 -5.47 12.70 -7.16
CA ALA A 18 -4.46 12.68 -6.10
C ALA A 18 -3.11 12.09 -6.54
N ALA A 19 -2.98 11.61 -7.79
CA ALA A 19 -1.82 10.81 -8.22
C ALA A 19 -0.47 11.51 -7.99
N VAL A 20 -0.35 12.80 -8.35
CA VAL A 20 0.88 13.58 -8.13
C VAL A 20 1.19 13.76 -6.65
N ALA A 21 0.17 14.09 -5.85
CA ALA A 21 0.33 14.21 -4.40
C ALA A 21 0.69 12.86 -3.77
N TYR A 22 0.09 11.78 -4.24
CA TYR A 22 0.39 10.43 -3.79
C TYR A 22 1.87 10.07 -4.00
N GLU A 23 2.41 10.31 -5.19
CA GLU A 23 3.83 10.06 -5.49
C GLU A 23 4.76 10.92 -4.62
N THR A 24 4.38 12.17 -4.37
CA THR A 24 5.24 13.11 -3.64
C THR A 24 5.25 12.86 -2.14
N TYR A 25 4.11 12.54 -1.54
CA TYR A 25 3.94 12.58 -0.09
C TYR A 25 3.77 11.21 0.59
N ARG A 26 3.41 10.16 -0.17
CA ARG A 26 3.32 8.83 0.44
C ARG A 26 4.68 8.27 0.83
N PRO A 27 4.79 7.52 1.94
CA PRO A 27 6.04 6.90 2.33
C PRO A 27 6.48 5.86 1.30
N HIS A 28 7.78 5.83 1.02
CA HIS A 28 8.39 4.69 0.37
C HIS A 28 8.60 3.57 1.39
N TYR A 29 8.55 2.35 0.93
CA TYR A 29 8.85 1.20 1.78
C TYR A 29 10.36 1.14 2.08
N PRO A 30 10.77 0.88 3.32
CA PRO A 30 12.17 0.66 3.64
C PRO A 30 12.71 -0.56 2.90
N LYS A 31 14.01 -0.52 2.61
CA LYS A 31 14.70 -1.57 1.84
C LYS A 31 14.52 -2.97 2.46
N GLU A 32 14.46 -3.02 3.77
CA GLU A 32 14.30 -4.24 4.56
C GLU A 32 13.04 -5.04 4.19
N ILE A 33 11.95 -4.37 3.82
CA ILE A 33 10.72 -5.03 3.33
C ILE A 33 11.00 -5.82 2.04
N PHE A 34 11.81 -5.26 1.15
CA PHE A 34 12.15 -5.91 -0.10
C PHE A 34 13.18 -7.04 0.10
N ASP A 35 14.12 -6.88 1.03
CA ASP A 35 15.07 -7.93 1.40
C ASP A 35 14.33 -9.12 2.02
N ASP A 36 13.41 -8.88 2.96
CA ASP A 36 12.56 -9.91 3.56
C ASP A 36 11.65 -10.59 2.54
N LEU A 37 11.11 -9.84 1.57
CA LEU A 37 10.31 -10.40 0.49
C LEU A 37 11.11 -11.44 -0.32
N MET A 38 12.36 -11.14 -0.63
CA MET A 38 13.26 -12.07 -1.34
C MET A 38 13.59 -13.29 -0.51
N GLU A 39 13.91 -13.11 0.79
CA GLU A 39 14.28 -14.19 1.71
C GLU A 39 13.10 -15.12 1.97
N LEU A 40 11.99 -14.59 2.50
CA LEU A 40 10.80 -15.36 2.89
C LEU A 40 10.14 -16.04 1.69
N GLY A 41 10.08 -15.33 0.55
CA GLY A 41 9.55 -15.86 -0.70
C GLY A 41 10.48 -16.85 -1.39
N ALA A 42 11.72 -17.00 -0.93
CA ALA A 42 12.78 -17.74 -1.60
C ALA A 42 12.91 -17.38 -3.09
N LEU A 43 12.75 -16.08 -3.37
CA LEU A 43 12.73 -15.56 -4.73
C LEU A 43 14.13 -15.48 -5.33
N ARG A 44 14.17 -15.53 -6.65
CA ARG A 44 15.42 -15.37 -7.41
C ARG A 44 15.28 -14.19 -8.37
N PRO A 45 16.37 -13.59 -8.82
CA PRO A 45 16.33 -12.62 -9.89
C PRO A 45 15.53 -13.16 -11.08
N ARG A 46 14.72 -12.30 -11.71
CA ARG A 46 13.80 -12.64 -12.80
C ARG A 46 12.60 -13.50 -12.40
N ALA A 47 12.32 -13.71 -11.09
CA ALA A 47 11.07 -14.30 -10.65
C ALA A 47 9.88 -13.51 -11.20
N ARG A 48 8.90 -14.22 -11.77
CA ARG A 48 7.70 -13.61 -12.35
C ARG A 48 6.79 -13.13 -11.23
N THR A 49 6.49 -11.85 -11.25
CA THR A 49 5.79 -11.17 -10.17
C THR A 49 4.57 -10.44 -10.70
N ILE A 50 3.43 -10.61 -10.04
CA ILE A 50 2.27 -9.75 -10.19
C ILE A 50 2.20 -8.81 -8.99
N GLU A 51 2.18 -7.51 -9.24
CA GLU A 51 1.87 -6.49 -8.25
C GLU A 51 0.43 -6.03 -8.40
N ILE A 52 -0.32 -6.07 -7.29
CA ILE A 52 -1.72 -5.67 -7.22
C ILE A 52 -1.80 -4.22 -6.74
N GLY A 53 -2.49 -3.35 -7.50
CA GLY A 53 -2.69 -1.96 -7.14
C GLY A 53 -1.36 -1.19 -7.08
N ALA A 54 -0.63 -1.19 -8.20
CA ALA A 54 0.71 -0.61 -8.26
C ALA A 54 0.75 0.91 -7.96
N GLY A 55 -0.38 1.60 -8.08
CA GLY A 55 -0.46 3.03 -7.87
C GLY A 55 0.51 3.78 -8.79
N THR A 56 1.26 4.71 -8.23
CA THR A 56 2.30 5.45 -8.94
C THR A 56 3.62 4.67 -9.08
N GLY A 57 3.63 3.38 -8.77
CA GLY A 57 4.80 2.50 -8.93
C GLY A 57 5.83 2.62 -7.80
N ILE A 58 5.44 3.05 -6.59
CA ILE A 58 6.34 3.10 -5.43
C ILE A 58 6.84 1.69 -5.08
N GLY A 59 5.94 0.71 -4.95
CA GLY A 59 6.28 -0.70 -4.72
C GLY A 59 6.99 -1.32 -5.93
N THR A 60 6.45 -1.05 -7.14
CA THR A 60 7.02 -1.53 -8.40
C THR A 60 8.51 -1.19 -8.54
N ALA A 61 8.90 0.02 -8.17
CA ALA A 61 10.30 0.47 -8.24
C ALA A 61 11.23 -0.43 -7.39
N GLY A 62 10.81 -0.79 -6.18
CA GLY A 62 11.54 -1.70 -5.31
C GLY A 62 11.65 -3.11 -5.89
N LEU A 63 10.55 -3.65 -6.41
CA LEU A 63 10.54 -4.98 -7.05
C LEU A 63 11.45 -5.04 -8.27
N VAL A 64 11.43 -4.01 -9.11
CA VAL A 64 12.33 -3.89 -10.28
C VAL A 64 13.79 -3.78 -9.85
N ALA A 65 14.09 -3.06 -8.77
CA ALA A 65 15.46 -2.95 -8.23
C ALA A 65 16.01 -4.30 -7.74
N LEU A 66 15.14 -5.22 -7.32
CA LEU A 66 15.51 -6.61 -6.99
C LEU A 66 15.75 -7.49 -8.23
N GLY A 67 15.53 -6.95 -9.43
CA GLY A 67 15.65 -7.69 -10.69
C GLY A 67 14.48 -8.63 -10.98
N LEU A 68 13.32 -8.43 -10.37
CA LEU A 68 12.11 -9.22 -10.62
C LEU A 68 11.46 -8.83 -11.96
N GLN A 69 10.74 -9.77 -12.59
CA GLN A 69 9.94 -9.51 -13.78
C GLN A 69 8.52 -9.12 -13.35
N VAL A 70 8.25 -7.82 -13.31
CA VAL A 70 7.03 -7.28 -12.72
C VAL A 70 5.96 -7.03 -13.77
N THR A 71 4.78 -7.60 -13.55
CA THR A 71 3.52 -7.19 -14.16
C THR A 71 2.70 -6.45 -13.10
N ALA A 72 2.58 -5.14 -13.25
CA ALA A 72 1.94 -4.23 -12.32
C ALA A 72 0.50 -3.93 -12.79
N ILE A 73 -0.48 -4.18 -11.92
CA ILE A 73 -1.91 -3.99 -12.23
C ILE A 73 -2.37 -2.75 -11.48
N GLU A 74 -2.96 -1.80 -12.22
CA GLU A 74 -3.48 -0.56 -11.65
C GLU A 74 -4.71 -0.07 -12.42
N PRO A 75 -5.87 0.08 -11.75
CA PRO A 75 -7.08 0.54 -12.41
C PRO A 75 -7.08 2.05 -12.71
N SER A 76 -6.39 2.89 -11.90
CA SER A 76 -6.33 4.34 -12.12
C SER A 76 -5.41 4.67 -13.29
N ALA A 77 -5.95 5.33 -14.31
CA ALA A 77 -5.17 5.74 -15.48
C ALA A 77 -4.05 6.71 -15.10
N ALA A 78 -4.36 7.74 -14.31
CA ALA A 78 -3.38 8.76 -13.93
C ALA A 78 -2.24 8.19 -13.07
N MET A 79 -2.52 7.28 -12.15
CA MET A 79 -1.48 6.60 -11.38
C MET A 79 -0.62 5.72 -12.27
N ARG A 80 -1.24 4.94 -13.14
CA ARG A 80 -0.53 4.05 -14.07
C ARG A 80 0.36 4.81 -15.04
N GLU A 81 -0.09 5.96 -15.56
CA GLU A 81 0.70 6.84 -16.43
C GLU A 81 1.95 7.35 -15.71
N LEU A 82 1.84 7.84 -14.47
CA LEU A 82 2.99 8.26 -13.67
C LEU A 82 3.96 7.11 -13.40
N ALA A 83 3.45 5.93 -13.06
CA ALA A 83 4.28 4.73 -12.85
C ALA A 83 5.01 4.33 -14.13
N GLN A 84 4.34 4.39 -15.28
CA GLN A 84 4.91 4.05 -16.58
C GLN A 84 5.94 5.08 -17.03
N GLU A 85 5.71 6.38 -16.81
CA GLU A 85 6.68 7.44 -17.08
C GLU A 85 7.96 7.24 -16.25
N LYS A 86 7.81 6.94 -14.97
CA LYS A 86 8.93 6.72 -14.04
C LYS A 86 9.73 5.45 -14.33
N LEU A 87 9.06 4.36 -14.66
CA LEU A 87 9.67 3.04 -14.75
C LEU A 87 9.92 2.54 -16.18
N GLY A 88 9.22 3.10 -17.17
CA GLY A 88 9.36 2.69 -18.57
C GLY A 88 9.15 1.19 -18.78
N ASP A 89 10.01 0.59 -19.59
CA ASP A 89 9.97 -0.84 -19.92
C ASP A 89 10.51 -1.78 -18.83
N ARG A 90 10.88 -1.25 -17.66
CA ARG A 90 11.38 -2.06 -16.54
C ARG A 90 10.27 -2.86 -15.85
N ALA A 91 8.99 -2.48 -16.05
CA ALA A 91 7.83 -3.23 -15.62
C ALA A 91 6.75 -3.18 -16.70
N ARG A 92 5.90 -4.21 -16.75
CA ARG A 92 4.72 -4.22 -17.60
C ARG A 92 3.53 -3.71 -16.82
N PHE A 93 2.86 -2.67 -17.29
CA PHE A 93 1.66 -2.12 -16.67
C PHE A 93 0.40 -2.62 -17.38
N ILE A 94 -0.60 -3.05 -16.60
CA ILE A 94 -1.91 -3.51 -17.07
C ILE A 94 -2.99 -2.67 -16.40
N GLU A 95 -3.90 -2.14 -17.22
CA GLU A 95 -5.11 -1.51 -16.72
C GLU A 95 -6.09 -2.57 -16.24
N GLY A 96 -6.63 -2.38 -15.03
CA GLY A 96 -7.66 -3.25 -14.50
C GLY A 96 -7.50 -3.58 -13.03
N ARG A 97 -8.34 -4.47 -12.58
CA ARG A 97 -8.31 -5.04 -11.23
C ARG A 97 -7.71 -6.43 -11.28
N PHE A 98 -7.13 -6.85 -10.17
CA PHE A 98 -6.53 -8.18 -10.08
C PHE A 98 -7.55 -9.28 -10.38
N GLU A 99 -8.75 -9.19 -9.80
CA GLU A 99 -9.82 -10.18 -9.95
C GLU A 99 -10.40 -10.30 -11.37
N ASP A 100 -10.10 -9.36 -12.25
CA ASP A 100 -10.57 -9.35 -13.64
C ASP A 100 -9.52 -9.96 -14.61
N LEU A 101 -8.36 -10.33 -14.11
CA LEU A 101 -7.34 -10.97 -14.92
C LEU A 101 -7.78 -12.35 -15.41
N SER A 102 -7.41 -12.65 -16.64
CA SER A 102 -7.49 -13.99 -17.22
C SER A 102 -6.07 -14.57 -17.31
N PRO A 103 -5.61 -15.25 -16.27
CA PRO A 103 -4.22 -15.69 -16.21
C PRO A 103 -3.95 -16.82 -17.20
N THR A 104 -2.84 -16.70 -17.90
CA THR A 104 -2.37 -17.73 -18.83
C THR A 104 -1.10 -18.43 -18.34
N GLU A 105 -0.39 -17.84 -17.39
CA GLU A 105 0.90 -18.33 -16.93
C GLU A 105 1.01 -18.25 -15.40
N ALA A 106 1.67 -19.24 -14.81
CA ALA A 106 1.99 -19.25 -13.39
C ALA A 106 3.03 -18.17 -13.05
N VAL A 107 2.98 -17.62 -11.83
CA VAL A 107 3.92 -16.63 -11.31
C VAL A 107 4.52 -17.10 -9.99
N ASP A 108 5.71 -16.59 -9.66
CA ASP A 108 6.43 -16.97 -8.45
C ASP A 108 5.97 -16.17 -7.22
N LEU A 109 5.52 -14.93 -7.47
CA LEU A 109 5.10 -13.98 -6.45
C LEU A 109 3.85 -13.23 -6.90
N ILE A 110 2.90 -13.11 -5.99
CA ILE A 110 1.83 -12.09 -6.04
C ILE A 110 2.03 -11.19 -4.83
N VAL A 111 2.11 -9.87 -5.04
CA VAL A 111 2.35 -8.91 -3.97
C VAL A 111 1.39 -7.72 -4.06
N ALA A 112 0.95 -7.22 -2.91
CA ALA A 112 0.15 -6.01 -2.79
C ALA A 112 0.79 -5.06 -1.77
N PHE A 113 1.15 -3.86 -2.21
CA PHE A 113 1.62 -2.79 -1.34
C PHE A 113 0.48 -1.83 -1.03
N SER A 114 -0.07 -1.88 0.17
CA SER A 114 -1.24 -1.09 0.63
C SER A 114 -2.47 -1.22 -0.29
N ALA A 115 -2.63 -2.35 -0.97
CA ALA A 115 -3.67 -2.55 -1.98
C ALA A 115 -4.57 -3.77 -1.77
N TRP A 116 -4.17 -4.78 -1.00
CA TRP A 116 -4.94 -6.02 -0.83
C TRP A 116 -6.36 -5.79 -0.32
N HIS A 117 -6.59 -4.80 0.53
CA HIS A 117 -7.90 -4.46 1.07
C HIS A 117 -8.91 -3.96 -0.01
N TRP A 118 -8.46 -3.72 -1.23
CA TRP A 118 -9.29 -3.39 -2.39
C TRP A 118 -9.70 -4.63 -3.20
N VAL A 119 -9.07 -5.77 -2.96
CA VAL A 119 -9.34 -7.03 -3.66
C VAL A 119 -10.58 -7.71 -3.08
N GLU A 120 -11.46 -8.23 -3.92
CA GLU A 120 -12.58 -9.06 -3.45
C GLU A 120 -12.01 -10.38 -2.91
N PRO A 121 -12.19 -10.69 -1.62
CA PRO A 121 -11.41 -11.73 -0.96
C PRO A 121 -11.51 -13.11 -1.61
N THR A 122 -12.72 -13.57 -1.93
CA THR A 122 -12.91 -14.91 -2.50
C THR A 122 -12.29 -15.02 -3.88
N LYS A 123 -12.61 -14.08 -4.76
CA LYS A 123 -12.07 -14.08 -6.13
C LYS A 123 -10.56 -13.86 -6.16
N GLY A 124 -10.07 -12.96 -5.31
CA GLY A 124 -8.64 -12.70 -5.20
C GLY A 124 -7.85 -13.91 -4.75
N LEU A 125 -8.36 -14.64 -3.73
CA LEU A 125 -7.71 -15.86 -3.26
C LEU A 125 -7.81 -17.02 -4.27
N ASP A 126 -8.95 -17.17 -4.93
CA ASP A 126 -9.10 -18.17 -5.98
C ASP A 126 -8.13 -17.95 -7.12
N LEU A 127 -8.00 -16.70 -7.55
CA LEU A 127 -7.07 -16.32 -8.60
C LEU A 127 -5.61 -16.47 -8.16
N ALA A 128 -5.27 -16.01 -6.95
CA ALA A 128 -3.92 -16.18 -6.40
C ALA A 128 -3.55 -17.67 -6.31
N ALA A 129 -4.44 -18.52 -5.83
CA ALA A 129 -4.20 -19.95 -5.76
C ALA A 129 -4.10 -20.63 -7.14
N ALA A 130 -4.78 -20.09 -8.16
CA ALA A 130 -4.67 -20.59 -9.53
C ALA A 130 -3.36 -20.19 -10.21
N LEU A 131 -2.85 -18.99 -9.90
CA LEU A 131 -1.62 -18.44 -10.49
C LEU A 131 -0.34 -18.92 -9.82
N LEU A 132 -0.37 -19.12 -8.50
CA LEU A 132 0.80 -19.53 -7.74
C LEU A 132 0.99 -21.05 -7.80
N PRO A 133 2.13 -21.56 -8.24
CA PRO A 133 2.46 -22.99 -8.09
C PRO A 133 2.67 -23.30 -6.60
N ARG A 134 2.72 -24.60 -6.25
CA ARG A 134 3.14 -25.00 -4.89
C ARG A 134 4.48 -24.37 -4.53
N GLY A 135 4.53 -23.73 -3.39
CA GLY A 135 5.69 -22.97 -2.93
C GLY A 135 5.82 -21.54 -3.48
N GLY A 136 4.95 -21.12 -4.40
CA GLY A 136 4.81 -19.72 -4.79
C GLY A 136 4.28 -18.86 -3.64
N SER A 137 4.50 -17.55 -3.67
CA SER A 137 4.26 -16.67 -2.53
C SER A 137 3.17 -15.64 -2.78
N LEU A 138 2.29 -15.46 -1.81
CA LEU A 138 1.37 -14.31 -1.69
C LEU A 138 1.91 -13.39 -0.59
N ALA A 139 2.23 -12.15 -0.94
CA ALA A 139 2.79 -11.16 -0.04
C ALA A 139 1.88 -9.94 0.05
N ILE A 140 1.70 -9.41 1.25
CA ILE A 140 0.90 -8.23 1.52
C ILE A 140 1.71 -7.33 2.43
N ALA A 141 1.97 -6.11 1.98
CA ALA A 141 2.72 -5.14 2.75
C ALA A 141 1.96 -3.82 2.87
N TRP A 142 2.12 -3.13 3.99
CA TRP A 142 1.62 -1.78 4.22
C TRP A 142 2.48 -1.01 5.22
N THR A 143 2.21 0.28 5.34
CA THR A 143 2.75 1.11 6.42
C THR A 143 1.65 1.49 7.38
N GLU A 144 1.93 1.45 8.68
CA GLU A 144 1.01 1.83 9.75
C GLU A 144 1.62 2.93 10.62
N VAL A 145 0.79 3.90 11.01
CA VAL A 145 1.22 4.92 11.95
C VAL A 145 1.20 4.33 13.35
N VAL A 146 2.34 4.39 14.02
CA VAL A 146 2.51 3.94 15.40
C VAL A 146 2.29 5.08 16.38
N SER A 147 2.88 6.24 16.09
CA SER A 147 2.71 7.45 16.89
C SER A 147 3.09 8.69 16.09
N TRP A 148 2.73 9.84 16.63
CA TRP A 148 3.06 11.16 16.08
C TRP A 148 4.18 11.87 16.87
N GLY A 149 5.11 11.09 17.43
CA GLY A 149 6.23 11.59 18.22
C GLY A 149 5.84 12.01 19.63
N GLU A 150 6.47 13.07 20.13
CA GLU A 150 6.19 13.62 21.45
C GLU A 150 5.08 14.66 21.38
N GLY A 151 4.30 14.76 22.47
CA GLY A 151 3.22 15.73 22.61
C GLY A 151 1.85 15.17 22.28
N ASP A 152 0.88 16.08 22.13
CA ASP A 152 -0.54 15.81 21.95
C ASP A 152 -1.03 16.00 20.49
N PHE A 153 -0.12 15.86 19.51
CA PHE A 153 -0.48 16.07 18.09
C PHE A 153 -1.62 15.17 17.62
N GLU A 154 -1.72 13.93 18.13
CA GLU A 154 -2.84 13.03 17.79
C GLU A 154 -4.17 13.58 18.31
N ASP A 155 -4.19 14.18 19.51
CA ASP A 155 -5.38 14.83 20.05
C ASP A 155 -5.76 16.07 19.23
N ARG A 156 -4.75 16.86 18.81
CA ARG A 156 -4.97 18.02 17.92
C ARG A 156 -5.51 17.61 16.56
N LEU A 157 -5.04 16.49 16.01
CA LEU A 157 -5.60 15.90 14.80
C LEU A 157 -7.09 15.56 15.00
N ALA A 158 -7.43 14.92 16.11
CA ALA A 158 -8.79 14.55 16.42
C ALA A 158 -9.70 15.77 16.58
N ASP A 159 -9.23 16.86 17.19
CA ASP A 159 -9.95 18.13 17.32
C ASP A 159 -10.31 18.74 15.94
N VAL A 160 -9.36 18.70 14.99
CA VAL A 160 -9.56 19.26 13.65
C VAL A 160 -10.45 18.36 12.78
N THR A 161 -10.30 17.05 12.89
CA THR A 161 -10.98 16.09 12.01
C THR A 161 -12.31 15.60 12.56
N GLY A 162 -12.54 15.75 13.86
CA GLY A 162 -13.69 15.21 14.58
C GLY A 162 -13.57 13.72 14.91
N SER A 163 -12.40 13.11 14.65
CA SER A 163 -12.12 11.72 14.96
C SER A 163 -10.61 11.49 15.07
N PRO A 164 -10.13 10.52 15.86
CA PRO A 164 -8.73 10.17 15.88
C PRO A 164 -8.26 9.74 14.47
N TRP A 165 -6.95 9.86 14.21
CA TRP A 165 -6.36 9.39 12.96
C TRP A 165 -6.80 7.94 12.71
N PRO A 166 -7.26 7.62 11.48
CA PRO A 166 -7.71 6.26 11.19
C PRO A 166 -6.58 5.28 11.44
N LYS A 167 -6.74 4.41 12.43
CA LYS A 167 -5.85 3.26 12.61
C LYS A 167 -6.16 2.28 11.48
N SER A 168 -5.47 2.45 10.38
CA SER A 168 -5.62 1.63 9.17
C SER A 168 -5.35 0.13 9.41
N VAL A 169 -4.63 -0.18 10.49
CA VAL A 169 -4.18 -1.52 10.86
C VAL A 169 -5.32 -2.50 11.05
N GLU A 170 -6.33 -2.14 11.83
CA GLU A 170 -7.44 -3.07 12.12
C GLU A 170 -8.19 -3.48 10.85
N HIS A 171 -8.39 -2.54 9.94
CA HIS A 171 -9.05 -2.82 8.67
C HIS A 171 -8.17 -3.66 7.74
N MET A 172 -6.87 -3.37 7.68
CA MET A 172 -5.93 -4.12 6.86
C MET A 172 -5.69 -5.51 7.40
N VAL A 173 -5.52 -5.67 8.72
CA VAL A 173 -5.43 -6.98 9.37
C VAL A 173 -6.70 -7.80 9.17
N ALA A 174 -7.87 -7.18 9.29
CA ALA A 174 -9.14 -7.86 8.99
C ALA A 174 -9.24 -8.35 7.54
N SER A 175 -8.56 -7.69 6.59
CA SER A 175 -8.51 -8.14 5.20
C SER A 175 -7.62 -9.37 4.98
N LEU A 176 -6.75 -9.70 5.95
CA LEU A 176 -5.91 -10.91 5.92
C LEU A 176 -6.67 -12.17 6.38
N GLY A 177 -7.69 -12.02 7.22
CA GLY A 177 -8.43 -13.16 7.79
C GLY A 177 -8.81 -14.22 6.77
N PRO A 178 -9.40 -13.87 5.61
CA PRO A 178 -9.71 -14.85 4.58
C PRO A 178 -8.49 -15.59 4.00
N VAL A 179 -7.30 -14.97 4.01
CA VAL A 179 -6.05 -15.61 3.55
C VAL A 179 -5.53 -16.58 4.60
N ASP A 180 -5.56 -16.16 5.86
CA ASP A 180 -5.09 -16.96 7.00
C ASP A 180 -5.94 -18.22 7.21
N ASP A 181 -7.23 -18.12 6.93
CA ASP A 181 -8.18 -19.23 7.00
C ASP A 181 -8.19 -20.12 5.76
N ASP A 182 -7.51 -19.76 4.67
CA ASP A 182 -7.54 -20.49 3.42
C ASP A 182 -6.54 -21.67 3.42
N PRO A 183 -7.00 -22.94 3.39
CA PRO A 183 -6.13 -24.10 3.51
C PRO A 183 -5.15 -24.26 2.33
N ARG A 184 -5.31 -23.48 1.29
CA ARG A 184 -4.39 -23.46 0.15
C ARG A 184 -3.11 -22.70 0.42
N PHE A 185 -3.09 -21.89 1.48
CA PHE A 185 -1.94 -21.09 1.90
C PHE A 185 -1.48 -21.52 3.30
N GLY A 186 -0.20 -21.43 3.56
CA GLY A 186 0.38 -21.70 4.87
C GLY A 186 0.23 -20.51 5.83
N GLU A 187 0.71 -20.68 7.05
CA GLU A 187 0.77 -19.57 8.01
C GLU A 187 1.57 -18.39 7.47
N PHE A 188 1.20 -17.18 7.87
CA PHE A 188 1.94 -15.98 7.52
C PHE A 188 3.28 -15.91 8.28
N ALA A 189 4.36 -15.75 7.53
CA ALA A 189 5.58 -15.16 8.07
C ALA A 189 5.38 -13.64 8.11
N VAL A 190 5.66 -13.03 9.25
CA VAL A 190 5.47 -11.58 9.45
C VAL A 190 6.81 -10.93 9.73
N ARG A 191 7.08 -9.81 9.07
CA ARG A 191 8.23 -8.93 9.32
C ARG A 191 7.75 -7.51 9.53
N ARG A 192 8.44 -6.79 10.44
CA ARG A 192 8.06 -5.43 10.81
C ARG A 192 9.31 -4.58 10.97
N HIS A 193 9.34 -3.44 10.27
CA HIS A 193 10.45 -2.50 10.30
C HIS A 193 9.95 -1.12 10.66
N ARG A 194 10.45 -0.61 11.80
CA ARG A 194 10.12 0.73 12.29
C ARG A 194 10.99 1.78 11.64
N PHE A 195 10.36 2.85 11.18
CA PHE A 195 11.03 4.02 10.66
C PHE A 195 10.30 5.29 11.10
N GLN A 196 10.95 6.42 10.96
CA GLN A 196 10.36 7.71 11.31
C GLN A 196 10.64 8.74 10.23
N ARG A 197 9.73 9.71 10.13
CA ARG A 197 9.85 10.85 9.23
C ARG A 197 9.53 12.12 9.99
N VAL A 198 10.33 13.16 9.78
CA VAL A 198 10.02 14.52 10.24
C VAL A 198 9.26 15.20 9.11
N LEU A 199 8.08 15.71 9.40
CA LEU A 199 7.18 16.34 8.47
C LEU A 199 6.98 17.78 8.86
N ASP A 200 7.27 18.73 7.97
CA ASP A 200 6.81 20.10 8.10
C ASP A 200 5.31 20.22 7.75
N ALA A 201 4.76 21.41 7.92
CA ALA A 201 3.33 21.65 7.68
C ALA A 201 2.96 21.39 6.20
N ASP A 202 3.82 21.77 5.24
CA ASP A 202 3.54 21.59 3.83
C ASP A 202 3.51 20.10 3.45
N PHE A 203 4.48 19.34 3.96
CA PHE A 203 4.53 17.90 3.71
C PHE A 203 3.34 17.18 4.35
N PHE A 204 3.01 17.54 5.61
CA PHE A 204 1.85 16.95 6.30
C PHE A 204 0.55 17.22 5.56
N ILE A 205 0.30 18.47 5.16
CA ILE A 205 -0.88 18.85 4.38
C ILE A 205 -0.92 18.12 3.04
N GLY A 206 0.21 18.05 2.33
CA GLY A 206 0.33 17.26 1.10
C GLY A 206 -0.02 15.79 1.29
N LEU A 207 0.42 15.20 2.39
CA LEU A 207 0.09 13.83 2.77
C LEU A 207 -1.41 13.66 3.03
N THR A 208 -2.07 14.59 3.74
CA THR A 208 -3.52 14.50 4.01
C THR A 208 -4.35 14.51 2.73
N ARG A 209 -3.89 15.17 1.67
CA ARG A 209 -4.54 15.20 0.36
C ARG A 209 -4.55 13.85 -0.36
N THR A 210 -3.69 12.93 0.07
CA THR A 210 -3.65 11.56 -0.47
C THR A 210 -4.68 10.62 0.18
N TYR A 211 -5.40 11.10 1.20
CA TYR A 211 -6.46 10.33 1.87
C TYR A 211 -7.84 10.86 1.45
N PRO A 212 -8.64 10.06 0.73
CA PRO A 212 -9.97 10.48 0.28
C PRO A 212 -10.85 11.01 1.41
N GLY A 213 -11.43 12.20 1.19
CA GLY A 213 -12.34 12.84 2.16
C GLY A 213 -11.66 13.47 3.39
N PHE A 214 -10.34 13.42 3.50
CA PHE A 214 -9.64 14.00 4.64
C PHE A 214 -9.31 15.48 4.44
N HIS A 215 -9.03 15.88 3.21
CA HIS A 215 -8.61 17.23 2.85
C HIS A 215 -9.78 18.22 2.76
N THR A 216 -9.60 19.42 3.35
CA THR A 216 -10.36 20.66 3.07
C THR A 216 -9.41 21.85 3.30
N GLU A 217 -9.61 22.97 2.58
CA GLU A 217 -8.81 24.18 2.76
C GLU A 217 -8.78 24.67 4.22
N LYS A 218 -9.93 24.60 4.90
CA LYS A 218 -10.03 24.96 6.31
C LYS A 218 -9.15 24.09 7.21
N ARG A 219 -9.12 22.77 6.96
CA ARG A 219 -8.27 21.85 7.71
C ARG A 219 -6.79 22.09 7.43
N ASP A 220 -6.42 22.39 6.19
CA ASP A 220 -5.04 22.71 5.82
C ASP A 220 -4.50 23.90 6.61
N GLU A 221 -5.32 24.97 6.73
CA GLU A 221 -4.95 26.14 7.51
C GLU A 221 -4.82 25.82 9.01
N GLN A 222 -5.75 25.04 9.57
CA GLN A 222 -5.71 24.61 10.96
C GLN A 222 -4.49 23.75 11.24
N PHE A 223 -4.16 22.77 10.38
CA PHE A 223 -2.96 21.95 10.54
C PHE A 223 -1.69 22.75 10.47
N ARG A 224 -1.60 23.71 9.55
CA ARG A 224 -0.45 24.62 9.47
C ARG A 224 -0.28 25.39 10.76
N GLN A 225 -1.33 26.04 11.27
CA GLN A 225 -1.28 26.81 12.52
C GLN A 225 -0.84 25.94 13.71
N ILE A 226 -1.35 24.72 13.83
CA ILE A 226 -0.98 23.78 14.88
C ILE A 226 0.50 23.42 14.77
N ILE A 227 0.96 22.97 13.59
CA ILE A 227 2.34 22.50 13.39
C ILE A 227 3.34 23.66 13.62
N ASP A 228 3.06 24.83 13.05
CA ASP A 228 3.97 25.97 13.13
C ASP A 228 4.06 26.56 14.54
N ASN A 229 2.93 26.68 15.25
CA ASN A 229 2.88 27.39 16.53
C ASN A 229 3.03 26.48 17.75
N GLU A 230 2.56 25.22 17.70
CA GLU A 230 2.54 24.33 18.86
C GLU A 230 3.65 23.27 18.78
N PHE A 231 4.14 22.93 17.56
CA PHE A 231 5.14 21.88 17.33
C PHE A 231 6.43 22.40 16.66
N SER A 232 6.72 23.70 16.81
CA SER A 232 7.97 24.32 16.31
C SER A 232 8.22 24.08 14.81
N GLY A 233 7.16 24.04 13.99
CA GLY A 233 7.21 23.92 12.53
C GLY A 233 7.35 22.50 11.99
N SER A 234 7.42 21.48 12.84
CA SER A 234 7.50 20.08 12.37
C SER A 234 6.99 19.08 13.39
N ILE A 235 6.55 17.94 12.87
CA ILE A 235 6.10 16.78 13.67
C ILE A 235 6.87 15.54 13.26
N THR A 236 7.09 14.64 14.21
CA THR A 236 7.69 13.33 13.91
C THR A 236 6.59 12.29 13.78
N ARG A 237 6.55 11.62 12.63
CA ARG A 237 5.65 10.49 12.39
C ARG A 237 6.46 9.21 12.48
N VAL A 238 6.09 8.34 13.42
CA VAL A 238 6.67 7.01 13.59
C VAL A 238 5.77 5.99 12.91
N GLU A 239 6.34 5.20 12.03
CA GLU A 239 5.62 4.22 11.21
C GLU A 239 6.28 2.85 11.29
N ASP A 240 5.47 1.81 11.19
CA ASP A 240 5.95 0.46 10.93
C ASP A 240 5.60 0.08 9.48
N ALA A 241 6.59 -0.36 8.73
CA ALA A 241 6.36 -1.11 7.51
C ALA A 241 6.22 -2.59 7.86
N VAL A 242 5.12 -3.20 7.44
CA VAL A 242 4.80 -4.60 7.80
C VAL A 242 4.64 -5.41 6.53
N LEU A 243 5.30 -6.57 6.49
CA LEU A 243 5.17 -7.57 5.44
C LEU A 243 4.53 -8.82 6.04
N TYR A 244 3.48 -9.28 5.41
CA TYR A 244 2.85 -10.59 5.61
C TYR A 244 3.10 -11.42 4.36
N LEU A 245 3.69 -12.59 4.51
CA LEU A 245 3.95 -13.48 3.40
C LEU A 245 3.50 -14.90 3.73
N SER A 246 2.63 -15.45 2.90
CA SER A 246 2.21 -16.85 2.96
C SER A 246 2.62 -17.58 1.68
N ARG A 247 2.87 -18.88 1.80
CA ARG A 247 3.24 -19.73 0.66
C ARG A 247 2.12 -20.66 0.27
N ARG A 248 1.95 -20.84 -1.01
CA ARG A 248 1.02 -21.82 -1.59
C ARG A 248 1.42 -23.23 -1.18
N CYS A 249 0.52 -23.96 -0.49
CA CYS A 249 0.71 -25.34 -0.04
C CYS A 249 0.69 -26.36 -1.19
#